data_b8f9a2b8eaf5d82720ae7830e0ab0ec1
#
_entry.id   b8f9a2b8eaf5d82720ae7830e0ab0ec1
#
_cell.length_a   1.000
_cell.length_b   1.000
_cell.length_c   1.000
_cell.angle_alpha   90.00
_cell.angle_beta   90.00
_cell.angle_gamma   90.00
#
_symmetry.space_group_name_H-M   'P 1'
#
loop_
_entity.id
_entity.type
_entity.pdbx_description
1 polymer ?
#
loop_
_entity_poly.entity_id
_entity_poly.type
_entity_poly.pdbx_seq_one_letter_code
_entity_poly.pdbx_strand_id
1 'polypeptide(L)'
;KQFLDPAYKNPVSEDKVPNKSHLLRDKDGNPFVYPYFIHDSYDSSDAVNKFDWTKATDGKAFPENVKSRNYMKGLIALRQSTDAFRLKSLQDIKDRVHLITVPGQNGVEKEDVVIGYQITAPNGDIYAVFVNADEKAREFNLGTAFAHLRNAEVLADENQAGPVGIANPKGLEWTEKGLKLNALT
;
A
#
# COMPACT_ATOMS: atom_id res chain seq x y z
N LYS A 1 10.46 -4.00 -5.62
CA LYS A 1 11.92 -4.09 -5.48
C LYS A 1 12.54 -2.90 -6.21
N GLN A 2 13.22 -2.01 -5.47
CA GLN A 2 13.94 -0.87 -6.04
C GLN A 2 15.44 -1.18 -6.00
N PHE A 3 16.13 -0.91 -7.08
CA PHE A 3 17.57 -1.10 -7.19
C PHE A 3 18.25 0.25 -7.43
N LEU A 4 19.33 0.49 -6.71
CA LEU A 4 20.22 1.59 -7.03
C LEU A 4 20.96 1.27 -8.33
N ASP A 5 20.93 2.21 -9.28
CA ASP A 5 21.71 2.05 -10.49
C ASP A 5 23.21 2.13 -10.15
N PRO A 6 24.00 1.08 -10.44
CA PRO A 6 25.42 1.08 -10.13
C PRO A 6 26.22 2.20 -10.80
N ALA A 7 25.72 2.73 -11.91
CA ALA A 7 26.35 3.85 -12.62
C ALA A 7 26.22 5.18 -11.86
N TYR A 8 25.25 5.29 -10.94
CA TYR A 8 24.91 6.52 -10.22
C TYR A 8 25.07 6.35 -8.71
N LYS A 9 26.30 6.15 -8.27
CA LYS A 9 26.63 5.93 -6.84
C LYS A 9 26.50 7.17 -5.97
N ASN A 10 26.58 8.35 -6.58
CA ASN A 10 26.48 9.64 -5.93
C ASN A 10 25.28 10.42 -6.45
N PRO A 11 24.83 11.47 -5.74
CA PRO A 11 23.81 12.37 -6.24
C PRO A 11 24.14 12.88 -7.65
N VAL A 12 23.17 12.81 -8.54
CA VAL A 12 23.30 13.30 -9.93
C VAL A 12 22.25 14.35 -10.23
N SER A 13 22.60 15.33 -11.03
CA SER A 13 21.65 16.30 -11.53
C SER A 13 20.75 15.69 -12.61
N GLU A 14 19.54 16.24 -12.76
CA GLU A 14 18.54 15.71 -13.69
C GLU A 14 19.04 15.63 -15.14
N ASP A 15 19.87 16.58 -15.55
CA ASP A 15 20.44 16.64 -16.91
C ASP A 15 21.38 15.48 -17.22
N LYS A 16 21.93 14.83 -16.19
CA LYS A 16 22.82 13.68 -16.32
C LYS A 16 22.12 12.32 -16.29
N VAL A 17 20.82 12.31 -16.04
CA VAL A 17 20.04 11.08 -15.99
C VAL A 17 19.52 10.72 -17.37
N PRO A 18 19.80 9.49 -17.89
CA PRO A 18 19.46 9.13 -19.27
C PRO A 18 17.98 9.18 -19.58
N ASN A 19 17.14 8.79 -18.66
CA ASN A 19 15.70 8.75 -18.87
C ASN A 19 14.95 9.53 -17.78
N LYS A 20 14.73 10.79 -18.04
CA LYS A 20 14.12 11.72 -17.08
C LYS A 20 12.68 11.37 -16.67
N SER A 21 11.97 10.63 -17.52
CA SER A 21 10.59 10.20 -17.22
C SER A 21 10.51 9.23 -16.05
N HIS A 22 11.62 8.61 -15.67
CA HIS A 22 11.71 7.65 -14.58
C HIS A 22 12.33 8.22 -13.30
N LEU A 23 12.61 9.52 -13.26
CA LEU A 23 13.05 10.17 -12.04
C LEU A 23 11.90 10.22 -11.03
N LEU A 24 12.20 9.80 -9.81
CA LEU A 24 11.33 10.05 -8.69
C LEU A 24 11.31 11.55 -8.41
N ARG A 25 10.13 12.08 -8.07
CA ARG A 25 9.95 13.49 -7.73
C ARG A 25 9.37 13.62 -6.34
N ASP A 26 9.75 14.68 -5.67
CA ASP A 26 9.14 15.06 -4.41
C ASP A 26 7.75 15.71 -4.62
N LYS A 27 7.10 16.06 -3.52
CA LYS A 27 5.78 16.73 -3.54
C LYS A 27 5.74 18.08 -4.26
N ASP A 28 6.90 18.74 -4.40
CA ASP A 28 7.03 20.03 -5.05
C ASP A 28 7.42 19.89 -6.54
N GLY A 29 7.48 18.65 -7.02
CA GLY A 29 7.82 18.31 -8.41
C GLY A 29 9.32 18.31 -8.71
N ASN A 30 10.19 18.49 -7.70
CA ASN A 30 11.62 18.46 -7.89
C ASN A 30 12.13 17.02 -7.98
N PRO A 31 13.08 16.72 -8.88
CA PRO A 31 13.64 15.39 -8.96
C PRO A 31 14.47 15.06 -7.74
N PHE A 32 14.38 13.82 -7.25
CA PHE A 32 15.37 13.29 -6.30
C PHE A 32 16.72 13.22 -7.01
N VAL A 33 17.68 13.94 -6.51
CA VAL A 33 19.04 13.94 -7.06
C VAL A 33 19.86 12.73 -6.63
N TYR A 34 19.36 12.00 -5.64
CA TYR A 34 19.99 10.78 -5.14
C TYR A 34 19.00 10.00 -4.24
N PRO A 35 18.99 8.67 -4.31
CA PRO A 35 19.67 7.86 -5.32
C PRO A 35 18.83 7.75 -6.60
N TYR A 36 19.47 7.53 -7.73
CA TYR A 36 18.79 7.12 -8.95
C TYR A 36 18.52 5.61 -8.90
N PHE A 37 17.28 5.21 -9.10
CA PHE A 37 16.88 3.82 -9.09
C PHE A 37 16.78 3.26 -10.49
N ILE A 38 17.16 2.00 -10.66
CA ILE A 38 16.97 1.29 -11.92
C ILE A 38 15.47 1.22 -12.20
N HIS A 39 15.07 1.76 -13.34
CA HIS A 39 13.67 1.75 -13.77
C HIS A 39 13.19 0.35 -14.08
N ASP A 40 13.95 -0.38 -14.87
CA ASP A 40 13.63 -1.72 -15.34
C ASP A 40 14.81 -2.65 -15.10
N SER A 41 14.55 -3.77 -14.46
CA SER A 41 15.54 -4.81 -14.19
C SER A 41 15.31 -6.05 -15.05
N TYR A 42 14.42 -5.99 -16.04
CA TYR A 42 14.17 -7.08 -16.96
C TYR A 42 15.45 -7.44 -17.72
N ASP A 43 15.74 -8.75 -17.79
CA ASP A 43 16.94 -9.28 -18.46
C ASP A 43 18.27 -8.69 -17.94
N SER A 44 18.28 -8.26 -16.68
CA SER A 44 19.49 -7.77 -16.01
C SER A 44 20.26 -8.91 -15.34
N SER A 45 21.56 -8.69 -15.15
CA SER A 45 22.45 -9.65 -14.48
C SER A 45 22.13 -9.83 -13.00
N ASP A 46 22.72 -10.84 -12.37
CA ASP A 46 22.65 -11.09 -10.93
C ASP A 46 23.14 -9.90 -10.09
N ALA A 47 24.04 -9.07 -10.63
CA ALA A 47 24.47 -7.84 -9.96
C ALA A 47 23.29 -6.92 -9.62
N VAL A 48 22.24 -6.94 -10.43
CA VAL A 48 21.01 -6.17 -10.24
C VAL A 48 19.92 -7.02 -9.61
N ASN A 49 19.70 -8.23 -10.08
CA ASN A 49 18.52 -9.04 -9.75
C ASN A 49 18.69 -9.98 -8.57
N LYS A 50 19.91 -10.31 -8.15
CA LYS A 50 20.17 -11.15 -7.00
C LYS A 50 19.47 -10.61 -5.74
N PHE A 51 18.73 -11.47 -5.07
CA PHE A 51 18.12 -11.12 -3.81
C PHE A 51 19.16 -11.10 -2.69
N ASP A 52 19.29 -9.95 -2.05
CA ASP A 52 20.22 -9.76 -0.93
C ASP A 52 19.59 -10.19 0.40
N TRP A 53 19.89 -11.40 0.83
CA TRP A 53 19.39 -11.95 2.08
C TRP A 53 19.88 -11.21 3.32
N THR A 54 21.06 -10.64 3.30
CA THR A 54 21.58 -9.82 4.42
C THR A 54 20.67 -8.62 4.64
N LYS A 55 20.35 -7.89 3.59
CA LYS A 55 19.40 -6.77 3.68
C LYS A 55 18.01 -7.20 4.12
N ALA A 56 17.59 -8.38 3.76
CA ALA A 56 16.26 -8.87 4.12
C ALA A 56 16.16 -9.41 5.56
N THR A 57 17.29 -9.74 6.22
CA THR A 57 17.28 -10.41 7.53
C THR A 57 17.95 -9.64 8.64
N ASP A 58 18.89 -8.76 8.35
CA ASP A 58 19.57 -7.94 9.36
C ASP A 58 18.74 -6.67 9.66
N GLY A 59 17.85 -6.77 10.65
CA GLY A 59 17.01 -5.66 11.09
C GLY A 59 17.75 -4.55 11.80
N LYS A 60 19.02 -4.75 12.20
CA LYS A 60 19.83 -3.72 12.81
C LYS A 60 20.45 -2.81 11.77
N ALA A 61 21.00 -3.39 10.71
CA ALA A 61 21.62 -2.64 9.62
C ALA A 61 20.60 -2.15 8.57
N PHE A 62 19.50 -2.91 8.36
CA PHE A 62 18.52 -2.65 7.31
C PHE A 62 17.07 -2.75 7.85
N PRO A 63 16.67 -1.92 8.83
CA PRO A 63 15.35 -2.03 9.48
C PRO A 63 14.18 -1.92 8.50
N GLU A 64 14.24 -1.01 7.54
CA GLU A 64 13.17 -0.80 6.58
C GLU A 64 13.00 -1.98 5.60
N ASN A 65 14.09 -2.62 5.20
CA ASN A 65 14.03 -3.81 4.35
C ASN A 65 13.37 -4.98 5.09
N VAL A 66 13.73 -5.18 6.36
CA VAL A 66 13.13 -6.21 7.21
C VAL A 66 11.66 -5.90 7.49
N LYS A 67 11.32 -4.64 7.77
CA LYS A 67 9.93 -4.18 7.92
C LYS A 67 9.12 -4.52 6.66
N SER A 68 9.61 -4.12 5.48
CA SER A 68 8.93 -4.37 4.20
C SER A 68 8.74 -5.87 3.93
N ARG A 69 9.76 -6.69 4.20
CA ARG A 69 9.66 -8.15 4.07
C ARG A 69 8.60 -8.72 5.01
N ASN A 70 8.59 -8.31 6.27
CA ASN A 70 7.65 -8.81 7.27
C ASN A 70 6.22 -8.35 6.95
N TYR A 71 6.05 -7.13 6.45
CA TYR A 71 4.77 -6.63 5.99
C TYR A 71 4.21 -7.47 4.84
N MET A 72 5.03 -7.72 3.82
CA MET A 72 4.65 -8.58 2.69
C MET A 72 4.31 -10.00 3.14
N LYS A 73 5.09 -10.59 4.05
CA LYS A 73 4.80 -11.90 4.65
C LYS A 73 3.44 -11.89 5.34
N GLY A 74 3.13 -10.82 6.09
CA GLY A 74 1.84 -10.63 6.75
C GLY A 74 0.67 -10.54 5.78
N LEU A 75 0.80 -9.77 4.70
CA LEU A 75 -0.22 -9.67 3.64
C LEU A 75 -0.47 -11.03 2.96
N ILE A 76 0.59 -11.81 2.70
CA ILE A 76 0.46 -13.16 2.15
C ILE A 76 -0.30 -14.07 3.12
N ALA A 77 0.05 -14.05 4.41
CA ALA A 77 -0.63 -14.82 5.44
C ALA A 77 -2.11 -14.41 5.56
N LEU A 78 -2.41 -13.12 5.57
CA LEU A 78 -3.78 -12.60 5.56
C LEU A 78 -4.55 -13.08 4.33
N ARG A 79 -3.96 -12.98 3.14
CA ARG A 79 -4.60 -13.47 1.90
C ARG A 79 -4.84 -14.99 1.92
N GLN A 80 -4.01 -15.76 2.60
CA GLN A 80 -4.17 -17.22 2.73
C GLN A 80 -5.22 -17.60 3.77
N SER A 81 -5.46 -16.76 4.78
CA SER A 81 -6.39 -17.06 5.88
C SER A 81 -7.87 -16.94 5.49
N THR A 82 -8.18 -16.31 4.36
CA THR A 82 -9.55 -16.09 3.91
C THR A 82 -9.70 -16.23 2.40
N ASP A 83 -10.91 -16.63 1.95
CA ASP A 83 -11.26 -16.63 0.53
C ASP A 83 -11.76 -15.27 0.01
N ALA A 84 -11.96 -14.27 0.88
CA ALA A 84 -12.38 -12.93 0.49
C ALA A 84 -11.50 -12.33 -0.62
N PHE A 85 -10.19 -12.49 -0.52
CA PHE A 85 -9.22 -11.96 -1.48
C PHE A 85 -8.90 -12.92 -2.64
N ARG A 86 -9.70 -13.99 -2.83
CA ARG A 86 -9.47 -15.04 -3.83
C ARG A 86 -10.77 -15.51 -4.48
N LEU A 87 -11.71 -14.59 -4.70
CA LEU A 87 -12.98 -14.90 -5.38
C LEU A 87 -12.70 -15.48 -6.76
N LYS A 88 -13.48 -16.50 -7.14
CA LYS A 88 -13.14 -17.37 -8.28
C LYS A 88 -13.86 -17.00 -9.57
N SER A 89 -14.92 -16.21 -9.49
CA SER A 89 -15.72 -15.87 -10.66
C SER A 89 -16.05 -14.38 -10.72
N LEU A 90 -16.34 -13.89 -11.92
CA LEU A 90 -16.84 -12.52 -12.11
C LEU A 90 -18.17 -12.30 -11.36
N GLN A 91 -19.02 -13.34 -11.29
CA GLN A 91 -20.28 -13.24 -10.56
C GLN A 91 -20.05 -13.08 -9.07
N ASP A 92 -19.14 -13.88 -8.46
CA ASP A 92 -18.76 -13.70 -7.05
C ASP A 92 -18.23 -12.29 -6.77
N ILE A 93 -17.43 -11.74 -7.67
CA ILE A 93 -16.93 -10.37 -7.51
C ILE A 93 -18.07 -9.36 -7.52
N LYS A 94 -18.99 -9.47 -8.48
CA LYS A 94 -20.15 -8.57 -8.57
C LYS A 94 -21.07 -8.64 -7.35
N ASP A 95 -21.24 -9.82 -6.80
CA ASP A 95 -22.19 -10.05 -5.71
C ASP A 95 -21.57 -9.72 -4.33
N ARG A 96 -20.26 -9.79 -4.20
CA ARG A 96 -19.55 -9.76 -2.91
C ARG A 96 -18.66 -8.55 -2.69
N VAL A 97 -18.32 -7.79 -3.74
CA VAL A 97 -17.44 -6.62 -3.63
C VAL A 97 -18.27 -5.35 -3.84
N HIS A 98 -18.26 -4.47 -2.84
CA HIS A 98 -18.99 -3.21 -2.87
C HIS A 98 -18.04 -2.04 -2.63
N LEU A 99 -18.02 -1.07 -3.52
CA LEU A 99 -17.23 0.14 -3.36
C LEU A 99 -17.82 1.00 -2.24
N ILE A 100 -16.99 1.39 -1.28
CA ILE A 100 -17.32 2.31 -0.19
C ILE A 100 -17.02 3.74 -0.64
N THR A 101 -15.87 3.93 -1.27
CA THR A 101 -15.38 5.23 -1.70
C THR A 101 -14.96 5.14 -3.17
N VAL A 102 -15.50 6.07 -3.94
CA VAL A 102 -15.15 6.25 -5.35
C VAL A 102 -14.75 7.71 -5.51
N PRO A 103 -13.64 8.04 -6.20
CA PRO A 103 -13.24 9.41 -6.47
C PRO A 103 -14.40 10.24 -7.03
N GLY A 104 -14.62 11.44 -6.49
CA GLY A 104 -15.75 12.30 -6.83
C GLY A 104 -17.08 11.93 -6.15
N GLN A 105 -17.06 10.99 -5.18
CA GLN A 105 -18.23 10.59 -4.40
C GLN A 105 -17.90 10.53 -2.91
N ASN A 106 -18.94 10.63 -2.06
CA ASN A 106 -18.82 10.49 -0.60
C ASN A 106 -17.75 11.41 0.06
N GLY A 107 -17.58 12.62 -0.47
CA GLY A 107 -16.58 13.57 0.04
C GLY A 107 -15.15 13.33 -0.44
N VAL A 108 -14.96 12.43 -1.42
CA VAL A 108 -13.70 12.21 -2.11
C VAL A 108 -13.75 12.91 -3.46
N GLU A 109 -12.82 13.78 -3.73
CA GLU A 109 -12.71 14.48 -5.02
C GLU A 109 -12.25 13.54 -6.13
N LYS A 110 -12.61 13.89 -7.37
CA LYS A 110 -12.29 13.06 -8.54
C LYS A 110 -10.79 12.81 -8.72
N GLU A 111 -9.99 13.76 -8.32
CA GLU A 111 -8.53 13.77 -8.43
C GLU A 111 -7.84 13.08 -7.25
N ASP A 112 -8.58 12.73 -6.20
CA ASP A 112 -8.04 12.06 -5.02
C ASP A 112 -7.60 10.63 -5.36
N VAL A 113 -6.42 10.25 -4.89
CA VAL A 113 -5.84 8.91 -5.11
C VAL A 113 -6.18 8.02 -3.91
N VAL A 114 -7.48 7.74 -3.74
CA VAL A 114 -8.01 6.95 -2.63
C VAL A 114 -9.00 5.90 -3.13
N ILE A 115 -9.09 4.79 -2.43
CA ILE A 115 -10.10 3.76 -2.67
C ILE A 115 -10.51 3.09 -1.37
N GLY A 116 -11.81 2.79 -1.23
CA GLY A 116 -12.36 1.97 -0.17
C GLY A 116 -13.35 0.97 -0.75
N TYR A 117 -13.27 -0.28 -0.32
CA TYR A 117 -14.23 -1.31 -0.72
C TYR A 117 -14.41 -2.36 0.36
N GLN A 118 -15.58 -2.99 0.36
CA GLN A 118 -15.93 -4.10 1.22
C GLN A 118 -16.02 -5.38 0.41
N ILE A 119 -15.62 -6.48 1.01
CA ILE A 119 -15.77 -7.82 0.45
C ILE A 119 -16.50 -8.69 1.48
N THR A 120 -17.54 -9.41 1.05
CA THR A 120 -18.14 -10.47 1.85
C THR A 120 -17.56 -11.80 1.40
N ALA A 121 -16.79 -12.43 2.28
CA ALA A 121 -16.21 -13.76 2.02
C ALA A 121 -17.31 -14.83 1.82
N PRO A 122 -17.01 -15.98 1.19
CA PRO A 122 -17.97 -17.07 1.02
C PRO A 122 -18.54 -17.62 2.33
N ASN A 123 -17.79 -17.55 3.43
CA ASN A 123 -18.22 -17.96 4.78
C ASN A 123 -19.06 -16.90 5.52
N GLY A 124 -19.27 -15.72 4.92
CA GLY A 124 -20.04 -14.62 5.49
C GLY A 124 -19.21 -13.55 6.23
N ASP A 125 -17.91 -13.76 6.45
CA ASP A 125 -17.06 -12.76 7.05
C ASP A 125 -16.93 -11.52 6.15
N ILE A 126 -16.88 -10.36 6.77
CA ILE A 126 -16.78 -9.08 6.05
C ILE A 126 -15.38 -8.50 6.23
N TYR A 127 -14.76 -8.19 5.12
CA TYR A 127 -13.48 -7.48 5.06
C TYR A 127 -13.67 -6.13 4.37
N ALA A 128 -12.96 -5.12 4.85
CA ALA A 128 -12.89 -3.83 4.17
C ALA A 128 -11.43 -3.44 3.93
N VAL A 129 -11.19 -2.85 2.77
CA VAL A 129 -9.86 -2.35 2.38
C VAL A 129 -10.00 -0.88 2.09
N PHE A 130 -9.15 -0.08 2.71
CA PHE A 130 -9.04 1.35 2.49
C PHE A 130 -7.59 1.66 2.13
N VAL A 131 -7.38 2.43 1.10
CA VAL A 131 -6.06 2.87 0.66
C VAL A 131 -6.10 4.37 0.43
N ASN A 132 -5.19 5.08 1.07
CA ASN A 132 -4.93 6.48 0.81
C ASN A 132 -3.53 6.64 0.20
N ALA A 133 -3.45 6.75 -1.11
CA ALA A 133 -2.21 7.02 -1.84
C ALA A 133 -1.97 8.52 -2.07
N ASP A 134 -2.75 9.38 -1.41
CA ASP A 134 -2.59 10.83 -1.45
C ASP A 134 -1.51 11.27 -0.43
N GLU A 135 -0.86 12.38 -0.69
CA GLU A 135 0.09 13.04 0.23
C GLU A 135 -0.59 13.76 1.41
N LYS A 136 -1.91 13.71 1.50
CA LYS A 136 -2.72 14.30 2.58
C LYS A 136 -3.51 13.21 3.29
N ALA A 137 -3.80 13.45 4.58
CA ALA A 137 -4.76 12.62 5.28
C ALA A 137 -6.15 12.73 4.63
N ARG A 138 -6.85 11.61 4.52
CA ARG A 138 -8.18 11.52 3.90
C ARG A 138 -9.17 10.88 4.85
N GLU A 139 -10.41 11.40 4.85
CA GLU A 139 -11.51 10.86 5.64
C GLU A 139 -12.52 10.18 4.73
N PHE A 140 -12.78 8.91 5.01
CA PHE A 140 -13.77 8.09 4.31
C PHE A 140 -15.10 8.16 5.07
N ASN A 141 -16.10 8.74 4.45
CA ASN A 141 -17.45 8.78 5.03
C ASN A 141 -18.14 7.44 4.82
N LEU A 142 -18.36 6.68 5.88
CA LEU A 142 -18.98 5.36 5.83
C LEU A 142 -20.51 5.43 5.74
N GLY A 143 -21.13 6.55 6.12
CA GLY A 143 -22.58 6.67 6.18
C GLY A 143 -23.23 5.59 7.04
N THR A 144 -24.52 5.35 6.81
CA THR A 144 -25.27 4.30 7.52
C THR A 144 -25.02 2.90 6.93
N ALA A 145 -24.80 2.82 5.63
CA ALA A 145 -24.62 1.54 4.93
C ALA A 145 -23.39 0.75 5.39
N PHE A 146 -22.32 1.43 5.75
CA PHE A 146 -21.06 0.82 6.18
C PHE A 146 -20.73 1.11 7.65
N ALA A 147 -21.70 1.53 8.46
CA ALA A 147 -21.49 1.86 9.87
C ALA A 147 -21.02 0.66 10.71
N HIS A 148 -21.34 -0.55 10.28
CA HIS A 148 -20.91 -1.82 10.92
C HIS A 148 -19.39 -2.02 10.88
N LEU A 149 -18.67 -1.35 9.97
CA LEU A 149 -17.21 -1.44 9.88
C LEU A 149 -16.48 -0.71 11.02
N ARG A 150 -17.16 0.17 11.76
CA ARG A 150 -16.54 0.96 12.85
C ARG A 150 -15.97 0.12 13.99
N ASN A 151 -16.43 -1.10 14.16
CA ASN A 151 -15.96 -2.02 15.22
C ASN A 151 -15.10 -3.15 14.64
N ALA A 152 -14.68 -3.05 13.39
CA ALA A 152 -13.87 -4.08 12.76
C ALA A 152 -12.46 -4.11 13.33
N GLU A 153 -11.90 -5.31 13.43
CA GLU A 153 -10.49 -5.50 13.73
C GLU A 153 -9.63 -4.99 12.56
N VAL A 154 -8.55 -4.29 12.89
CA VAL A 154 -7.56 -3.85 11.89
C VAL A 154 -6.55 -4.96 11.68
N LEU A 155 -6.45 -5.46 10.46
CA LEU A 155 -5.56 -6.56 10.07
C LEU A 155 -4.31 -6.09 9.32
N ALA A 156 -4.34 -4.87 8.80
CA ALA A 156 -3.21 -4.22 8.17
C ALA A 156 -3.23 -2.72 8.49
N ASP A 157 -2.09 -2.16 8.82
CA ASP A 157 -1.90 -0.73 9.07
C ASP A 157 -0.61 -0.24 8.39
N GLU A 158 -0.15 0.97 8.65
CA GLU A 158 1.08 1.52 8.04
C GLU A 158 2.38 0.77 8.40
N ASN A 159 2.35 -0.09 9.42
CA ASN A 159 3.55 -0.72 9.97
C ASN A 159 3.58 -2.26 9.85
N GLN A 160 2.42 -2.88 9.89
CA GLN A 160 2.32 -4.33 9.95
C GLN A 160 1.04 -4.84 9.29
N ALA A 161 1.04 -6.11 8.91
CA ALA A 161 -0.11 -6.82 8.37
C ALA A 161 -0.12 -8.28 8.83
N GLY A 162 -1.31 -8.89 8.91
CA GLY A 162 -1.44 -10.30 9.27
C GLY A 162 -2.90 -10.73 9.45
N PRO A 163 -3.15 -12.03 9.69
CA PRO A 163 -4.49 -12.55 9.92
C PRO A 163 -5.01 -12.36 11.35
N VAL A 164 -4.25 -11.71 12.21
CA VAL A 164 -4.61 -11.44 13.62
C VAL A 164 -4.75 -9.94 13.82
N GLY A 165 -5.78 -9.53 14.54
CA GLY A 165 -6.07 -8.12 14.81
C GLY A 165 -4.94 -7.38 15.49
N ILE A 166 -4.70 -6.16 15.05
CA ILE A 166 -3.69 -5.25 15.57
C ILE A 166 -4.28 -4.46 16.74
N ALA A 167 -3.74 -4.65 17.95
CA ALA A 167 -4.29 -4.04 19.16
C ALA A 167 -4.21 -2.51 19.18
N ASN A 168 -3.17 -1.93 18.60
CA ASN A 168 -2.94 -0.49 18.54
C ASN A 168 -2.53 -0.06 17.13
N PRO A 169 -3.47 -0.07 16.18
CA PRO A 169 -3.17 0.24 14.79
C PRO A 169 -2.67 1.68 14.63
N LYS A 170 -1.82 1.90 13.63
CA LYS A 170 -1.21 3.19 13.31
C LYS A 170 -1.65 3.67 11.92
N GLY A 171 -1.54 4.96 11.69
CA GLY A 171 -1.88 5.56 10.40
C GLY A 171 -3.38 5.74 10.17
N LEU A 172 -4.23 5.38 11.11
CA LEU A 172 -5.68 5.50 11.00
C LEU A 172 -6.34 6.00 12.31
N GLU A 173 -7.49 6.62 12.15
CA GLU A 173 -8.33 7.12 13.25
C GLU A 173 -9.83 6.94 12.90
N TRP A 174 -10.60 6.39 13.84
CA TRP A 174 -12.05 6.37 13.71
C TRP A 174 -12.64 7.72 14.09
N THR A 175 -13.43 8.31 13.20
CA THR A 175 -14.11 9.60 13.40
C THR A 175 -15.63 9.43 13.48
N GLU A 176 -16.36 10.49 13.79
CA GLU A 176 -17.83 10.47 13.73
C GLU A 176 -18.36 10.14 12.33
N LYS A 177 -17.68 10.57 11.28
CA LYS A 177 -18.08 10.32 9.88
C LYS A 177 -17.65 8.94 9.38
N GLY A 178 -16.54 8.42 9.87
CA GLY A 178 -16.03 7.16 9.37
C GLY A 178 -14.59 6.87 9.76
N LEU A 179 -13.74 6.67 8.77
CA LEU A 179 -12.34 6.33 8.93
C LEU A 179 -11.45 7.40 8.29
N LYS A 180 -10.52 7.93 9.06
CA LYS A 180 -9.47 8.83 8.57
C LYS A 180 -8.17 8.06 8.46
N LEU A 181 -7.54 8.11 7.31
CA LEU A 181 -6.20 7.57 7.07
C LEU A 181 -5.18 8.71 6.95
N ASN A 182 -3.99 8.49 7.46
CA ASN A 182 -2.85 9.36 7.20
C ASN A 182 -2.50 9.37 5.71
N ALA A 183 -1.64 10.30 5.31
CA ALA A 183 -1.08 10.29 3.96
C ALA A 183 -0.35 8.97 3.68
N LEU A 184 -0.49 8.43 2.49
CA LEU A 184 0.21 7.23 2.02
C LEU A 184 -0.02 5.97 2.90
N THR A 185 -1.26 5.80 3.40
CA THR A 185 -1.66 4.67 4.26
C THR A 185 -2.66 3.75 3.56
#